data_97bc60f5831777d514df5ddcd36aec84
#
_entry.id   97bc60f5831777d514df5ddcd36aec84
#
_cell.length_a   1.000
_cell.length_b   1.000
_cell.length_c   1.000
_cell.angle_alpha   90.00
_cell.angle_beta   90.00
_cell.angle_gamma   90.00
#
_symmetry.space_group_name_H-M   'P 1'
#
loop_
_entity.id
_entity.type
_entity.pdbx_description
1 polymer ?
#
loop_
_entity_poly.entity_id
_entity_poly.type
_entity_poly.pdbx_seq_one_letter_code
_entity_poly.pdbx_strand_id
1 'polypeptide(L)'
;GTAPQELARQRARYCAALEQFELYFGPGRQVQVYSAPGRAELGGNHTDHQHGYGLAAAVTLDLVAVAARNTDGYVRVKSRGFNKLDVIDLATAEPQEGESTHSASLIRGIAEGFRTAGKAIGGFDAYTASDVLRGSGLSSSAAFEMGMACIWNGEYACGLDARAQAGISHYAQYTYYVKPSAQLDQLAS
;
A
#
# COMPACT_ATOMS: atom_id res chain seq x y z
N GLY A 1 0.84 21.89 17.21
CA GLY A 1 0.97 22.27 15.79
C GLY A 1 2.28 21.77 15.25
N THR A 2 2.27 21.33 13.98
CA THR A 2 3.46 20.83 13.29
C THR A 2 4.47 21.96 13.10
N ALA A 3 5.74 21.74 13.42
CA ALA A 3 6.78 22.77 13.27
C ALA A 3 6.89 23.21 11.80
N PRO A 4 7.15 24.52 11.51
CA PRO A 4 7.22 25.03 10.13
C PRO A 4 8.21 24.29 9.23
N GLN A 5 9.32 23.82 9.79
CA GLN A 5 10.31 23.01 9.05
C GLN A 5 9.75 21.66 8.61
N GLU A 6 8.95 21.02 9.45
CA GLU A 6 8.31 19.74 9.10
C GLU A 6 7.25 19.93 8.00
N LEU A 7 6.48 21.01 8.05
CA LEU A 7 5.53 21.34 6.98
C LEU A 7 6.24 21.57 5.65
N ALA A 8 7.38 22.28 5.68
CA ALA A 8 8.19 22.52 4.47
C ALA A 8 8.75 21.20 3.91
N ARG A 9 9.23 20.31 4.79
CA ARG A 9 9.72 18.98 4.41
C ARG A 9 8.62 18.13 3.77
N GLN A 10 7.44 18.09 4.38
CA GLN A 10 6.31 17.33 3.85
C GLN A 10 5.86 17.90 2.49
N ARG A 11 5.74 19.22 2.37
CA ARG A 11 5.41 19.85 1.10
C ARG A 11 6.39 19.48 -0.01
N ALA A 12 7.68 19.57 0.24
CA ALA A 12 8.70 19.18 -0.73
C ALA A 12 8.57 17.70 -1.14
N ARG A 13 8.29 16.82 -0.18
CA ARG A 13 8.11 15.40 -0.40
C ARG A 13 6.89 15.09 -1.29
N TYR A 14 5.75 15.74 -1.03
CA TYR A 14 4.55 15.59 -1.85
C TYR A 14 4.76 16.15 -3.27
N CYS A 15 5.37 17.32 -3.41
CA CYS A 15 5.69 17.90 -4.72
C CYS A 15 6.61 16.97 -5.53
N ALA A 16 7.66 16.44 -4.90
CA ALA A 16 8.56 15.49 -5.57
C ALA A 16 7.84 14.20 -6.01
N ALA A 17 6.89 13.71 -5.22
CA ALA A 17 6.11 12.53 -5.60
C ALA A 17 5.19 12.81 -6.80
N LEU A 18 4.58 14.00 -6.87
CA LEU A 18 3.79 14.44 -8.01
C LEU A 18 4.64 14.57 -9.28
N GLU A 19 5.81 15.22 -9.20
CA GLU A 19 6.75 15.36 -10.32
C GLU A 19 7.19 13.98 -10.86
N GLN A 20 7.47 13.05 -9.96
CA GLN A 20 7.84 11.70 -10.36
C GLN A 20 6.65 10.93 -10.97
N PHE A 21 5.43 11.10 -10.46
CA PHE A 21 4.26 10.53 -11.09
C PHE A 21 4.10 11.03 -12.53
N GLU A 22 4.21 12.34 -12.75
CA GLU A 22 4.13 12.93 -14.09
C GLU A 22 5.24 12.44 -15.03
N LEU A 23 6.46 12.25 -14.50
CA LEU A 23 7.58 11.73 -15.26
C LEU A 23 7.31 10.30 -15.79
N TYR A 24 6.72 9.43 -14.97
CA TYR A 24 6.48 8.03 -15.36
C TYR A 24 5.17 7.81 -16.13
N PHE A 25 4.14 8.59 -15.82
CA PHE A 25 2.77 8.33 -16.29
C PHE A 25 2.14 9.46 -17.09
N GLY A 26 2.90 10.53 -17.35
CA GLY A 26 2.47 11.69 -18.14
C GLY A 26 1.83 12.79 -17.30
N PRO A 27 1.98 14.05 -17.74
CA PRO A 27 1.43 15.22 -17.06
C PRO A 27 -0.07 15.41 -17.29
N GLY A 28 -0.68 16.28 -16.49
CA GLY A 28 -2.05 16.77 -16.69
C GLY A 28 -3.15 15.77 -16.30
N ARG A 29 -2.82 14.68 -15.64
CA ARG A 29 -3.81 13.72 -15.12
C ARG A 29 -4.39 14.22 -13.80
N GLN A 30 -5.66 13.94 -13.58
CA GLN A 30 -6.26 14.11 -12.27
C GLN A 30 -5.74 13.01 -11.36
N VAL A 31 -5.07 13.40 -10.29
CA VAL A 31 -4.47 12.48 -9.32
C VAL A 31 -5.06 12.67 -7.94
N GLN A 32 -5.00 11.62 -7.14
CA GLN A 32 -5.24 11.66 -5.70
C GLN A 32 -3.95 11.27 -4.97
N VAL A 33 -3.83 11.76 -3.73
CA VAL A 33 -2.66 11.46 -2.88
C VAL A 33 -3.15 10.67 -1.67
N TYR A 34 -2.45 9.58 -1.39
CA TYR A 34 -2.73 8.67 -0.30
C TYR A 34 -1.53 8.59 0.64
N SER A 35 -1.79 8.34 1.91
CA SER A 35 -0.77 8.14 2.92
C SER A 35 -1.12 6.92 3.77
N ALA A 36 -0.15 6.05 3.98
CA ALA A 36 -0.26 4.91 4.87
C ALA A 36 0.95 4.89 5.82
N PRO A 37 0.75 5.03 7.13
CA PRO A 37 1.84 5.07 8.09
C PRO A 37 2.51 3.71 8.27
N GLY A 38 3.75 3.71 8.74
CA GLY A 38 4.32 2.55 9.39
C GLY A 38 3.77 2.38 10.80
N ARG A 39 4.09 1.27 11.44
CA ARG A 39 3.67 0.99 12.82
C ARG A 39 4.86 0.63 13.71
N ALA A 40 4.78 1.02 14.99
CA ALA A 40 5.62 0.50 16.06
C ALA A 40 4.79 -0.44 16.93
N GLU A 41 5.32 -1.62 17.24
CA GLU A 41 4.76 -2.48 18.25
C GLU A 41 5.19 -1.99 19.61
N LEU A 42 4.22 -1.77 20.50
CA LEU A 42 4.43 -1.25 21.85
C LEU A 42 4.43 -2.37 22.90
N GLY A 43 3.82 -3.50 22.58
CA GLY A 43 3.75 -4.67 23.45
C GLY A 43 3.04 -5.84 22.80
N GLY A 44 3.24 -7.05 23.34
CA GLY A 44 2.64 -8.29 22.82
C GLY A 44 3.60 -9.19 22.05
N ASN A 45 4.74 -8.68 21.62
CA ASN A 45 5.81 -9.44 20.97
C ASN A 45 5.34 -10.30 19.79
N HIS A 46 4.50 -9.70 18.91
CA HIS A 46 3.88 -10.36 17.75
C HIS A 46 3.14 -11.67 18.05
N THR A 47 2.49 -11.76 19.21
CA THR A 47 1.76 -12.97 19.61
C THR A 47 0.34 -13.08 19.05
N ASP A 48 -0.12 -12.11 18.28
CA ASP A 48 -1.46 -12.07 17.68
C ASP A 48 -1.70 -13.26 16.73
N HIS A 49 -0.67 -13.77 16.03
CA HIS A 49 -0.76 -14.99 15.22
C HIS A 49 -0.96 -16.28 16.06
N GLN A 50 -0.79 -16.21 17.37
CA GLN A 50 -0.99 -17.31 18.33
C GLN A 50 -2.15 -17.02 19.29
N HIS A 51 -3.11 -16.18 18.89
CA HIS A 51 -4.23 -15.71 19.71
C HIS A 51 -3.80 -14.89 20.96
N GLY A 52 -2.59 -14.35 20.96
CA GLY A 52 -2.12 -13.41 21.97
C GLY A 52 -2.61 -11.98 21.71
N TYR A 53 -2.44 -11.13 22.71
CA TYR A 53 -2.76 -9.70 22.56
C TYR A 53 -1.52 -8.94 22.08
N GLY A 54 -1.69 -8.09 21.09
CA GLY A 54 -0.68 -7.15 20.62
C GLY A 54 -1.15 -5.71 20.77
N LEU A 55 -0.24 -4.82 21.07
CA LEU A 55 -0.47 -3.38 21.10
C LEU A 55 0.50 -2.72 20.10
N ALA A 56 -0.05 -2.05 19.11
CA ALA A 56 0.74 -1.31 18.12
C ALA A 56 0.15 0.10 17.93
N ALA A 57 0.99 1.01 17.47
CA ALA A 57 0.57 2.37 17.12
C ALA A 57 1.18 2.78 15.78
N ALA A 58 0.43 3.57 15.00
CA ALA A 58 0.95 4.24 13.83
C ALA A 58 2.10 5.18 14.22
N VAL A 59 3.10 5.25 13.35
CA VAL A 59 4.21 6.21 13.49
C VAL A 59 4.03 7.37 12.50
N THR A 60 4.81 8.42 12.68
CA THR A 60 4.77 9.60 11.79
C THR A 60 5.47 9.39 10.45
N LEU A 61 6.21 8.29 10.30
CA LEU A 61 6.81 7.89 9.03
C LEU A 61 5.76 7.13 8.21
N ASP A 62 5.58 7.52 6.97
CA ASP A 62 4.56 6.94 6.10
C ASP A 62 5.09 6.61 4.69
N LEU A 63 4.29 5.88 3.97
CA LEU A 63 4.33 5.77 2.52
C LEU A 63 3.34 6.77 1.94
N VAL A 64 3.80 7.63 1.05
CA VAL A 64 2.96 8.49 0.21
C VAL A 64 2.81 7.85 -1.16
N ALA A 65 1.59 7.83 -1.67
CA ALA A 65 1.29 7.40 -3.03
C ALA A 65 0.54 8.50 -3.78
N VAL A 66 0.97 8.78 -5.00
CA VAL A 66 0.24 9.60 -5.98
C VAL A 66 -0.35 8.65 -7.00
N ALA A 67 -1.65 8.66 -7.18
CA ALA A 67 -2.34 7.70 -8.04
C ALA A 67 -3.39 8.35 -8.93
N ALA A 68 -3.65 7.72 -10.07
CA ALA A 68 -4.74 8.06 -10.97
C ALA A 68 -5.31 6.80 -11.62
N ARG A 69 -6.63 6.75 -11.79
CA ARG A 69 -7.28 5.67 -12.55
C ARG A 69 -6.77 5.61 -13.97
N ASN A 70 -6.79 4.40 -14.51
CA ASN A 70 -6.71 4.15 -15.94
C ASN A 70 -7.88 3.27 -16.39
N THR A 71 -7.98 3.04 -17.69
CA THR A 71 -9.08 2.29 -18.31
C THR A 71 -8.63 1.03 -19.02
N ASP A 72 -7.34 0.68 -18.93
CA ASP A 72 -6.76 -0.44 -19.68
C ASP A 72 -6.69 -1.74 -18.85
N GLY A 73 -7.13 -1.71 -17.60
CA GLY A 73 -7.20 -2.91 -16.75
C GLY A 73 -5.87 -3.33 -16.12
N TYR A 74 -4.85 -2.49 -16.21
CA TYR A 74 -3.55 -2.75 -15.58
C TYR A 74 -3.36 -1.91 -14.33
N VAL A 75 -2.63 -2.45 -13.36
CA VAL A 75 -2.05 -1.66 -12.27
C VAL A 75 -0.56 -1.50 -12.52
N ARG A 76 -0.09 -0.25 -12.49
CA ARG A 76 1.32 0.06 -12.63
C ARG A 76 1.78 0.85 -11.41
N VAL A 77 2.78 0.34 -10.72
CA VAL A 77 3.32 0.97 -9.52
C VAL A 77 4.83 1.18 -9.67
N LYS A 78 5.24 2.43 -9.62
CA LYS A 78 6.65 2.81 -9.53
C LYS A 78 6.97 3.23 -8.12
N SER A 79 7.88 2.52 -7.47
CA SER A 79 8.29 2.81 -6.10
C SER A 79 9.66 3.48 -6.07
N ARG A 80 9.81 4.52 -5.25
CA ARG A 80 11.08 5.21 -5.02
C ARG A 80 12.15 4.24 -4.55
N GLY A 81 13.32 4.27 -5.19
CA GLY A 81 14.45 3.42 -4.85
C GLY A 81 14.44 2.03 -5.49
N PHE A 82 13.44 1.72 -6.31
CA PHE A 82 13.38 0.48 -7.08
C PHE A 82 13.44 0.78 -8.57
N ASN A 83 14.27 0.04 -9.30
CA ASN A 83 14.40 0.21 -10.75
C ASN A 83 13.21 -0.34 -11.53
N LYS A 84 12.61 -1.41 -11.02
CA LYS A 84 11.48 -2.11 -11.67
C LYS A 84 10.18 -1.31 -11.51
N LEU A 85 9.39 -1.25 -12.58
CA LEU A 85 7.98 -0.88 -12.57
C LEU A 85 7.19 -2.18 -12.36
N ASP A 86 6.38 -2.25 -11.33
CA ASP A 86 5.42 -3.35 -11.17
C ASP A 86 4.26 -3.13 -12.12
N VAL A 87 3.93 -4.15 -12.92
CA VAL A 87 2.82 -4.13 -13.89
C VAL A 87 1.99 -5.38 -13.66
N ILE A 88 0.75 -5.20 -13.27
CA ILE A 88 -0.19 -6.28 -12.93
C ILE A 88 -1.39 -6.21 -13.87
N ASP A 89 -1.63 -7.27 -14.61
CA ASP A 89 -2.85 -7.46 -15.38
C ASP A 89 -3.97 -7.92 -14.42
N LEU A 90 -5.01 -7.11 -14.29
CA LEU A 90 -6.15 -7.43 -13.45
C LEU A 90 -7.04 -8.53 -14.04
N ALA A 91 -6.88 -8.93 -15.28
CA ALA A 91 -7.56 -10.09 -15.84
C ALA A 91 -7.04 -11.42 -15.25
N THR A 92 -5.82 -11.41 -14.68
CA THR A 92 -5.17 -12.59 -14.08
C THR A 92 -5.18 -12.47 -12.56
N ALA A 93 -6.11 -13.19 -11.91
CA ALA A 93 -6.29 -13.13 -10.46
C ALA A 93 -5.34 -14.06 -9.68
N GLU A 94 -4.96 -15.21 -10.28
CA GLU A 94 -4.17 -16.23 -9.59
C GLU A 94 -2.74 -15.76 -9.33
N PRO A 95 -2.11 -16.28 -8.25
CA PRO A 95 -0.68 -16.07 -8.01
C PRO A 95 0.15 -16.51 -9.22
N GLN A 96 1.10 -15.69 -9.61
CA GLN A 96 1.97 -15.98 -10.75
C GLN A 96 3.29 -16.60 -10.28
N GLU A 97 3.79 -17.56 -11.05
CA GLU A 97 5.10 -18.16 -10.76
C GLU A 97 6.19 -17.08 -10.77
N GLY A 98 7.04 -17.09 -9.73
CA GLY A 98 8.11 -16.12 -9.56
C GLY A 98 7.70 -14.76 -8.97
N GLU A 99 6.41 -14.50 -8.73
CA GLU A 99 5.96 -13.27 -8.05
C GLU A 99 6.00 -13.37 -6.51
N SER A 100 6.02 -14.57 -5.93
CA SER A 100 6.08 -14.72 -4.48
C SER A 100 7.25 -13.92 -3.89
N THR A 101 7.04 -13.24 -2.76
CA THR A 101 8.00 -12.33 -2.12
C THR A 101 8.30 -11.01 -2.87
N HIS A 102 7.57 -10.70 -3.94
CA HIS A 102 7.65 -9.43 -4.66
C HIS A 102 6.40 -8.57 -4.45
N SER A 103 6.54 -7.26 -4.61
CA SER A 103 5.43 -6.29 -4.51
C SER A 103 4.26 -6.63 -5.45
N ALA A 104 4.53 -7.17 -6.62
CA ALA A 104 3.52 -7.58 -7.59
C ALA A 104 2.52 -8.59 -7.02
N SER A 105 2.98 -9.57 -6.23
CA SER A 105 2.09 -10.55 -5.59
C SER A 105 1.16 -9.92 -4.56
N LEU A 106 1.65 -8.95 -3.78
CA LEU A 106 0.83 -8.19 -2.84
C LEU A 106 -0.26 -7.39 -3.56
N ILE A 107 0.10 -6.67 -4.62
CA ILE A 107 -0.85 -5.89 -5.42
C ILE A 107 -1.93 -6.80 -5.99
N ARG A 108 -1.56 -7.94 -6.58
CA ARG A 108 -2.50 -8.93 -7.12
C ARG A 108 -3.42 -9.49 -6.05
N GLY A 109 -2.88 -9.88 -4.90
CA GLY A 109 -3.65 -10.41 -3.79
C GLY A 109 -4.64 -9.41 -3.20
N ILE A 110 -4.27 -8.13 -3.11
CA ILE A 110 -5.17 -7.06 -2.66
C ILE A 110 -6.30 -6.86 -3.68
N ALA A 111 -6.01 -6.85 -4.99
CA ALA A 111 -7.02 -6.75 -6.04
C ALA A 111 -8.04 -7.89 -5.91
N GLU A 112 -7.58 -9.12 -5.73
CA GLU A 112 -8.47 -10.28 -5.57
C GLU A 112 -9.29 -10.20 -4.26
N GLY A 113 -8.68 -9.70 -3.20
CA GLY A 113 -9.40 -9.44 -1.94
C GLY A 113 -10.55 -8.45 -2.10
N PHE A 114 -10.36 -7.37 -2.85
CA PHE A 114 -11.44 -6.43 -3.18
C PHE A 114 -12.55 -7.08 -4.00
N ARG A 115 -12.20 -7.90 -5.00
CA ARG A 115 -13.17 -8.63 -5.82
C ARG A 115 -13.98 -9.62 -5.00
N THR A 116 -13.32 -10.38 -4.15
CA THR A 116 -13.96 -11.34 -3.23
C THR A 116 -14.90 -10.62 -2.25
N ALA A 117 -14.58 -9.38 -1.86
CA ALA A 117 -15.46 -8.52 -1.09
C ALA A 117 -16.60 -7.90 -1.92
N GLY A 118 -16.77 -8.30 -3.19
CA GLY A 118 -17.84 -7.84 -4.07
C GLY A 118 -17.64 -6.40 -4.58
N LYS A 119 -16.41 -5.90 -4.58
CA LYS A 119 -16.10 -4.53 -5.01
C LYS A 119 -15.70 -4.49 -6.48
N ALA A 120 -16.32 -3.60 -7.23
CA ALA A 120 -15.92 -3.31 -8.61
C ALA A 120 -14.67 -2.44 -8.59
N ILE A 121 -13.55 -2.99 -9.02
CA ILE A 121 -12.28 -2.29 -9.12
C ILE A 121 -11.75 -2.31 -10.55
N GLY A 122 -10.85 -1.40 -10.88
CA GLY A 122 -10.16 -1.32 -12.15
C GLY A 122 -8.70 -0.95 -11.95
N GLY A 123 -8.02 -0.62 -13.06
CA GLY A 123 -6.61 -0.29 -13.06
C GLY A 123 -6.30 1.12 -12.55
N PHE A 124 -5.08 1.31 -12.12
CA PHE A 124 -4.51 2.61 -11.79
C PHE A 124 -3.01 2.66 -12.05
N ASP A 125 -2.49 3.85 -12.19
CA ASP A 125 -1.06 4.11 -12.19
C ASP A 125 -0.71 4.83 -10.90
N ALA A 126 0.38 4.43 -10.23
CA ALA A 126 0.80 5.04 -8.97
C ALA A 126 2.33 5.19 -8.88
N TYR A 127 2.75 6.33 -8.32
CA TYR A 127 4.11 6.50 -7.82
C TYR A 127 4.09 6.48 -6.30
N THR A 128 4.97 5.70 -5.68
CA THR A 128 5.06 5.59 -4.22
C THR A 128 6.43 6.04 -3.70
N ALA A 129 6.41 6.75 -2.58
CA ALA A 129 7.60 7.19 -1.86
C ALA A 129 7.43 6.91 -0.37
N SER A 130 8.25 6.00 0.16
CA SER A 130 8.18 5.61 1.57
C SER A 130 9.34 6.21 2.37
N ASP A 131 9.03 6.75 3.54
CA ASP A 131 9.97 7.08 4.60
C ASP A 131 10.03 5.96 5.67
N VAL A 132 9.14 4.96 5.57
CA VAL A 132 9.22 3.73 6.37
C VAL A 132 10.31 2.84 5.79
N LEU A 133 11.46 2.80 6.44
CA LEU A 133 12.62 2.07 5.94
C LEU A 133 12.40 0.55 6.01
N ARG A 134 12.83 -0.16 4.98
CA ARG A 134 12.83 -1.63 4.98
C ARG A 134 13.78 -2.16 6.05
N GLY A 135 13.34 -3.15 6.81
CA GLY A 135 14.15 -3.75 7.87
C GLY A 135 14.25 -2.92 9.15
N SER A 136 13.55 -1.78 9.24
CA SER A 136 13.53 -0.94 10.45
C SER A 136 12.63 -1.46 11.58
N GLY A 137 11.89 -2.55 11.34
CA GLY A 137 10.89 -3.03 12.27
C GLY A 137 9.57 -2.22 12.29
N LEU A 138 9.45 -1.21 11.43
CA LEU A 138 8.27 -0.33 11.35
C LEU A 138 7.24 -0.80 10.31
N SER A 139 7.35 -2.03 9.83
CA SER A 139 6.41 -2.67 8.89
C SER A 139 6.18 -1.93 7.57
N SER A 140 7.27 -1.73 6.81
CA SER A 140 7.18 -1.09 5.49
C SER A 140 6.30 -1.88 4.50
N SER A 141 6.16 -3.20 4.66
CA SER A 141 5.26 -4.02 3.85
C SER A 141 3.80 -3.68 4.13
N ALA A 142 3.40 -3.59 5.40
CA ALA A 142 2.03 -3.23 5.77
C ALA A 142 1.67 -1.81 5.29
N ALA A 143 2.58 -0.84 5.43
CA ALA A 143 2.36 0.50 4.87
C ALA A 143 2.16 0.48 3.35
N PHE A 144 2.90 -0.36 2.62
CA PHE A 144 2.71 -0.54 1.18
C PHE A 144 1.36 -1.19 0.86
N GLU A 145 1.01 -2.27 1.55
CA GLU A 145 -0.25 -2.99 1.37
C GLU A 145 -1.46 -2.09 1.65
N MET A 146 -1.44 -1.38 2.77
CA MET A 146 -2.49 -0.43 3.12
C MET A 146 -2.55 0.73 2.13
N GLY A 147 -1.41 1.22 1.64
CA GLY A 147 -1.35 2.21 0.58
C GLY A 147 -2.07 1.77 -0.69
N MET A 148 -1.84 0.53 -1.15
CA MET A 148 -2.54 -0.04 -2.31
C MET A 148 -4.04 -0.22 -2.06
N ALA A 149 -4.42 -0.71 -0.88
CA ALA A 149 -5.82 -0.85 -0.49
C ALA A 149 -6.54 0.52 -0.45
N CYS A 150 -5.90 1.54 0.11
CA CYS A 150 -6.43 2.91 0.13
C CYS A 150 -6.64 3.48 -1.27
N ILE A 151 -5.73 3.22 -2.22
CA ILE A 151 -5.89 3.67 -3.61
C ILE A 151 -7.15 3.05 -4.21
N TRP A 152 -7.34 1.73 -4.16
CA TRP A 152 -8.56 1.12 -4.69
C TRP A 152 -9.81 1.61 -3.99
N ASN A 153 -9.77 1.69 -2.66
CA ASN A 153 -10.92 2.14 -1.89
C ASN A 153 -11.33 3.58 -2.25
N GLY A 154 -10.37 4.48 -2.40
CA GLY A 154 -10.60 5.89 -2.77
C GLY A 154 -10.95 6.06 -4.24
N GLU A 155 -10.12 5.55 -5.15
CA GLU A 155 -10.31 5.70 -6.60
C GLU A 155 -11.63 5.09 -7.08
N TYR A 156 -12.04 3.96 -6.54
CA TYR A 156 -13.24 3.24 -6.98
C TYR A 156 -14.42 3.36 -6.01
N ALA A 157 -14.30 4.24 -5.01
CA ALA A 157 -15.36 4.50 -4.03
C ALA A 157 -15.95 3.21 -3.41
N CYS A 158 -15.07 2.28 -3.05
CA CYS A 158 -15.47 0.95 -2.57
C CYS A 158 -16.18 1.00 -1.20
N GLY A 159 -15.95 2.04 -0.41
CA GLY A 159 -16.62 2.24 0.88
C GLY A 159 -16.23 1.22 1.95
N LEU A 160 -15.02 0.64 1.88
CA LEU A 160 -14.52 -0.24 2.91
C LEU A 160 -13.93 0.56 4.07
N ASP A 161 -14.23 0.14 5.29
CA ASP A 161 -13.59 0.69 6.48
C ASP A 161 -12.12 0.20 6.62
N ALA A 162 -11.38 0.79 7.54
CA ALA A 162 -9.97 0.46 7.75
C ALA A 162 -9.77 -1.02 8.13
N ARG A 163 -10.70 -1.59 8.90
CA ARG A 163 -10.62 -3.00 9.31
C ARG A 163 -10.79 -3.95 8.12
N ALA A 164 -11.73 -3.68 7.23
CA ALA A 164 -11.93 -4.48 6.03
C ALA A 164 -10.71 -4.38 5.09
N GLN A 165 -10.15 -3.19 4.92
CA GLN A 165 -8.93 -2.98 4.14
C GLN A 165 -7.74 -3.74 4.73
N ALA A 166 -7.55 -3.70 6.06
CA ALA A 166 -6.52 -4.46 6.76
C ALA A 166 -6.70 -5.98 6.59
N GLY A 167 -7.95 -6.47 6.60
CA GLY A 167 -8.27 -7.87 6.34
C GLY A 167 -7.88 -8.32 4.93
N ILE A 168 -8.16 -7.50 3.92
CA ILE A 168 -7.77 -7.74 2.53
C ILE A 168 -6.24 -7.75 2.40
N SER A 169 -5.55 -6.79 2.99
CA SER A 169 -4.10 -6.68 2.96
C SER A 169 -3.42 -7.88 3.62
N HIS A 170 -3.93 -8.32 4.76
CA HIS A 170 -3.45 -9.52 5.44
C HIS A 170 -3.67 -10.79 4.60
N TYR A 171 -4.84 -10.94 3.97
CA TYR A 171 -5.11 -12.04 3.04
C TYR A 171 -4.09 -12.07 1.90
N ALA A 172 -3.79 -10.93 1.28
CA ALA A 172 -2.79 -10.83 0.22
C ALA A 172 -1.39 -11.24 0.69
N GLN A 173 -1.00 -10.81 1.88
CA GLN A 173 0.30 -11.16 2.46
C GLN A 173 0.41 -12.65 2.75
N TYR A 174 -0.63 -13.27 3.30
CA TYR A 174 -0.63 -14.70 3.63
C TYR A 174 -0.70 -15.59 2.39
N THR A 175 -1.60 -15.25 1.44
CA THR A 175 -1.95 -16.13 0.32
C THR A 175 -1.04 -15.93 -0.89
N TYR A 176 -0.65 -14.69 -1.19
CA TYR A 176 0.09 -14.33 -2.40
C TYR A 176 1.58 -14.09 -2.14
N TYR A 177 1.91 -13.42 -1.05
CA TYR A 177 3.30 -13.14 -0.69
C TYR A 177 3.95 -14.29 0.08
N VAL A 178 3.13 -15.24 0.56
CA VAL A 178 3.55 -16.45 1.29
C VAL A 178 4.41 -16.14 2.52
N LYS A 179 4.08 -15.07 3.22
CA LYS A 179 4.72 -14.71 4.49
C LYS A 179 3.72 -14.87 5.62
N PRO A 180 3.92 -15.82 6.56
CA PRO A 180 3.08 -15.90 7.75
C PRO A 180 3.16 -14.57 8.51
N SER A 181 2.03 -13.94 8.70
CA SER A 181 1.92 -12.69 9.45
C SER A 181 0.57 -12.66 10.16
N ALA A 182 0.50 -11.87 11.20
CA ALA A 182 -0.74 -11.54 11.85
C ALA A 182 -1.25 -10.17 11.39
N GLN A 183 -2.48 -9.84 11.71
CA GLN A 183 -3.18 -8.65 11.21
C GLN A 183 -2.79 -7.35 11.91
N LEU A 184 -2.00 -7.43 12.98
CA LEU A 184 -1.63 -6.30 13.83
C LEU A 184 -1.00 -5.16 13.04
N ASP A 185 -0.13 -5.51 12.10
CA ASP A 185 0.62 -4.55 11.29
C ASP A 185 -0.31 -3.70 10.42
N GLN A 186 -1.21 -4.36 9.69
CA GLN A 186 -2.16 -3.70 8.80
C GLN A 186 -3.23 -2.91 9.55
N LEU A 187 -3.64 -3.39 10.74
CA LEU A 187 -4.61 -2.67 11.56
C LEU A 187 -4.05 -1.38 12.18
N ALA A 188 -2.74 -1.29 12.36
CA ALA A 188 -2.07 -0.14 12.92
C ALA A 188 -1.51 0.83 11.84
N SER A 189 -1.39 0.37 10.61
CA SER A 189 -1.00 1.19 9.44
C SER A 189 -2.22 1.78 8.75
#